data_d515b7a0d05bca36240aab7d7a0e9c64
#
_entry.id   d515b7a0d05bca36240aab7d7a0e9c64
#
_cell.length_a   1.000
_cell.length_b   1.000
_cell.length_c   1.000
_cell.angle_alpha   90.00
_cell.angle_beta   90.00
_cell.angle_gamma   90.00
#
_symmetry.space_group_name_H-M   'P 1'
#
loop_
_entity.id
_entity.type
_entity.pdbx_description
1 polymer ?
#
loop_
_entity_poly.entity_id
_entity_poly.type
_entity_poly.pdbx_seq_one_letter_code
_entity_poly.pdbx_strand_id
1 'polypeptide(L)'
;MYPYPSGDLHMGHIRNYTIGDVITRYKMMNGFNVLSPMGWDSFGLPAENAAIKTGIHPKTFTEERIRNMRDQIIRLGSLYEWDREVAAHSKDYYKWTQYIFIKLYKNKLAYKKDAPVNWCDSCKTVLANEQVIEGNCDRCDSIVDQKNLNQWFLKISEYSEELLEGLSQIGDWPENVKAMQQNWIGKSEGAEFSMNIEDTELSFDVFTTRPDTLFGMTFAVLSPEHPLIEEILPISSNSTEIQKYIDDAKKKSEFERMSLTKEKTGVDTGLFVINPVNGQKVSLWIADYVLINYGTGAIMAVPGHDQRDYDFAKKYEIEIIQAVSYTHLTLPTTFGV
;
A
#
# COMPACT_ATOMS: atom_id res chain seq x y z
N MET A 1 -16.38 -0.71 -18.10
CA MET A 1 -14.94 -0.32 -18.04
C MET A 1 -14.57 0.30 -19.38
N TYR A 2 -14.04 1.51 -19.37
CA TYR A 2 -13.59 2.19 -20.58
C TYR A 2 -12.17 1.77 -20.94
N PRO A 3 -11.83 1.61 -22.23
CA PRO A 3 -10.49 1.25 -22.65
C PRO A 3 -9.52 2.41 -22.45
N TYR A 4 -8.24 2.06 -22.22
CA TYR A 4 -7.14 3.01 -22.21
C TYR A 4 -6.53 3.07 -23.62
N PRO A 5 -6.50 4.23 -24.29
CA PRO A 5 -6.09 4.34 -25.70
C PRO A 5 -4.56 4.43 -25.85
N SER A 6 -3.82 3.37 -25.48
CA SER A 6 -2.37 3.29 -25.64
C SER A 6 -1.92 2.41 -26.82
N GLY A 7 -2.85 1.68 -27.45
CA GLY A 7 -2.59 0.77 -28.56
C GLY A 7 -3.87 0.39 -29.29
N ASP A 8 -3.87 -0.77 -29.94
CA ASP A 8 -5.03 -1.35 -30.60
C ASP A 8 -5.85 -2.22 -29.65
N LEU A 9 -7.07 -2.59 -30.04
CA LEU A 9 -7.88 -3.56 -29.31
C LEU A 9 -7.18 -4.93 -29.26
N HIS A 10 -7.25 -5.57 -28.11
CA HIS A 10 -6.80 -6.95 -27.93
C HIS A 10 -7.94 -7.84 -27.44
N MET A 11 -7.73 -9.15 -27.39
CA MET A 11 -8.77 -10.13 -27.04
C MET A 11 -9.45 -9.87 -25.69
N GLY A 12 -8.74 -9.30 -24.71
CA GLY A 12 -9.33 -8.89 -23.43
C GLY A 12 -10.40 -7.81 -23.58
N HIS A 13 -10.16 -6.82 -24.43
CA HIS A 13 -11.17 -5.80 -24.77
C HIS A 13 -12.38 -6.44 -25.49
N ILE A 14 -12.12 -7.28 -26.50
CA ILE A 14 -13.18 -7.95 -27.25
C ILE A 14 -14.07 -8.77 -26.32
N ARG A 15 -13.49 -9.56 -25.43
CA ARG A 15 -14.24 -10.35 -24.44
C ARG A 15 -15.18 -9.48 -23.59
N ASN A 16 -14.64 -8.41 -23.01
CA ASN A 16 -15.40 -7.54 -22.11
C ASN A 16 -16.54 -6.82 -22.86
N TYR A 17 -16.27 -6.28 -24.03
CA TYR A 17 -17.23 -5.49 -24.78
C TYR A 17 -18.31 -6.36 -25.43
N THR A 18 -17.97 -7.56 -25.90
CA THR A 18 -18.95 -8.50 -26.43
C THR A 18 -19.95 -8.97 -25.36
N ILE A 19 -19.47 -9.26 -24.13
CA ILE A 19 -20.38 -9.64 -23.05
C ILE A 19 -21.36 -8.50 -22.73
N GLY A 20 -20.86 -7.27 -22.61
CA GLY A 20 -21.70 -6.09 -22.39
C GLY A 20 -22.70 -5.86 -23.54
N ASP A 21 -22.26 -6.02 -24.77
CA ASP A 21 -23.09 -5.86 -25.98
C ASP A 21 -24.23 -6.89 -26.02
N VAL A 22 -23.96 -8.15 -25.71
CA VAL A 22 -25.00 -9.20 -25.64
C VAL A 22 -26.08 -8.84 -24.61
N ILE A 23 -25.67 -8.36 -23.43
CA ILE A 23 -26.63 -7.93 -22.39
C ILE A 23 -27.46 -6.73 -22.87
N THR A 24 -26.81 -5.75 -23.47
CA THR A 24 -27.45 -4.56 -24.05
C THR A 24 -28.53 -4.97 -25.07
N ARG A 25 -28.17 -5.80 -26.05
CA ARG A 25 -29.10 -6.29 -27.09
C ARG A 25 -30.24 -7.09 -26.50
N TYR A 26 -29.96 -8.00 -25.57
CA TYR A 26 -30.97 -8.79 -24.89
C TYR A 26 -32.00 -7.90 -24.17
N LYS A 27 -31.54 -6.91 -23.42
CA LYS A 27 -32.45 -5.97 -22.74
C LYS A 27 -33.27 -5.14 -23.69
N MET A 28 -32.66 -4.61 -24.76
CA MET A 28 -33.39 -3.87 -25.81
C MET A 28 -34.46 -4.73 -26.49
N MET A 29 -34.15 -5.98 -26.84
CA MET A 29 -35.12 -6.92 -27.44
C MET A 29 -36.28 -7.25 -26.49
N ASN A 30 -36.09 -7.11 -25.18
CA ASN A 30 -37.13 -7.26 -24.17
C ASN A 30 -37.86 -5.93 -23.82
N GLY A 31 -37.69 -4.89 -24.64
CA GLY A 31 -38.39 -3.62 -24.49
C GLY A 31 -37.83 -2.66 -23.44
N PHE A 32 -36.62 -2.91 -22.90
CA PHE A 32 -35.97 -1.97 -21.99
C PHE A 32 -35.37 -0.80 -22.77
N ASN A 33 -35.42 0.39 -22.17
CA ASN A 33 -34.66 1.53 -22.63
C ASN A 33 -33.24 1.44 -22.04
N VAL A 34 -32.24 1.16 -22.89
CA VAL A 34 -30.87 0.88 -22.46
C VAL A 34 -29.95 2.02 -22.90
N LEU A 35 -29.21 2.57 -21.95
CA LEU A 35 -28.09 3.51 -22.19
C LEU A 35 -26.77 2.76 -22.17
N SER A 36 -26.09 2.64 -23.33
CA SER A 36 -24.81 1.96 -23.48
C SER A 36 -23.78 2.90 -24.12
N PRO A 37 -23.20 3.86 -23.36
CA PRO A 37 -22.22 4.80 -23.90
C PRO A 37 -20.83 4.15 -23.97
N MET A 38 -19.99 4.66 -24.87
CA MET A 38 -18.55 4.38 -24.88
C MET A 38 -17.79 5.56 -24.28
N GLY A 39 -16.66 5.27 -23.62
CA GLY A 39 -15.75 6.27 -23.11
C GLY A 39 -14.31 5.84 -23.19
N TRP A 40 -13.40 6.80 -22.96
CA TRP A 40 -11.98 6.61 -23.05
C TRP A 40 -11.33 7.05 -21.73
N ASP A 41 -10.63 6.11 -21.10
CA ASP A 41 -9.74 6.41 -19.99
C ASP A 41 -8.42 6.91 -20.58
N SER A 42 -8.34 8.22 -20.80
CA SER A 42 -7.37 8.82 -21.71
C SER A 42 -6.42 9.83 -21.06
N PHE A 43 -6.35 9.84 -19.73
CA PHE A 43 -5.31 10.52 -18.97
C PHE A 43 -4.26 9.55 -18.45
N GLY A 44 -3.06 10.07 -18.16
CA GLY A 44 -2.04 9.42 -17.38
C GLY A 44 -0.76 9.07 -18.13
N LEU A 45 0.18 8.52 -17.38
CA LEU A 45 1.55 8.23 -17.79
C LEU A 45 1.70 7.31 -19.01
N PRO A 46 0.85 6.27 -19.24
CA PRO A 46 1.04 5.41 -20.41
C PRO A 46 0.94 6.17 -21.74
N ALA A 47 0.00 7.11 -21.86
CA ALA A 47 -0.12 7.94 -23.08
C ALA A 47 1.06 8.90 -23.21
N GLU A 48 1.50 9.52 -22.12
CA GLU A 48 2.67 10.40 -22.10
C GLU A 48 3.95 9.65 -22.48
N ASN A 49 4.18 8.49 -21.89
CA ASN A 49 5.34 7.65 -22.19
C ASN A 49 5.36 7.16 -23.66
N ALA A 50 4.19 6.81 -24.20
CA ALA A 50 4.08 6.44 -25.62
C ALA A 50 4.37 7.65 -26.51
N ALA A 51 3.89 8.83 -26.15
CA ALA A 51 4.17 10.07 -26.86
C ALA A 51 5.67 10.42 -26.83
N ILE A 52 6.32 10.29 -25.67
CA ILE A 52 7.77 10.51 -25.54
C ILE A 52 8.55 9.54 -26.45
N LYS A 53 8.20 8.25 -26.46
CA LYS A 53 8.86 7.23 -27.28
C LYS A 53 8.69 7.46 -28.78
N THR A 54 7.55 8.01 -29.19
CA THR A 54 7.24 8.25 -30.62
C THR A 54 7.59 9.64 -31.09
N GLY A 55 7.90 10.59 -30.16
CA GLY A 55 8.13 11.99 -30.48
C GLY A 55 6.86 12.75 -30.90
N ILE A 56 5.67 12.18 -30.65
CA ILE A 56 4.38 12.78 -30.99
C ILE A 56 3.80 13.46 -29.74
N HIS A 57 3.17 14.62 -29.90
CA HIS A 57 2.51 15.30 -28.78
C HIS A 57 1.42 14.40 -28.15
N PRO A 58 1.33 14.26 -26.79
CA PRO A 58 0.40 13.36 -26.12
C PRO A 58 -1.05 13.49 -26.59
N LYS A 59 -1.54 14.71 -26.76
CA LYS A 59 -2.91 14.95 -27.25
C LYS A 59 -3.14 14.32 -28.64
N THR A 60 -2.24 14.58 -29.58
CA THR A 60 -2.34 14.06 -30.96
C THR A 60 -2.28 12.54 -30.96
N PHE A 61 -1.32 11.97 -30.21
CA PHE A 61 -1.20 10.52 -30.06
C PHE A 61 -2.49 9.90 -29.51
N THR A 62 -3.02 10.44 -28.41
CA THR A 62 -4.22 9.92 -27.73
C THR A 62 -5.44 10.01 -28.63
N GLU A 63 -5.67 11.14 -29.31
CA GLU A 63 -6.80 11.33 -30.23
C GLU A 63 -6.74 10.38 -31.44
N GLU A 64 -5.53 10.08 -31.93
CA GLU A 64 -5.33 9.10 -33.00
C GLU A 64 -5.66 7.69 -32.53
N ARG A 65 -5.17 7.29 -31.34
CA ARG A 65 -5.47 5.97 -30.76
C ARG A 65 -6.97 5.78 -30.50
N ILE A 66 -7.64 6.81 -29.98
CA ILE A 66 -9.09 6.79 -29.80
C ILE A 66 -9.82 6.54 -31.12
N ARG A 67 -9.44 7.25 -32.19
CA ARG A 67 -10.06 7.02 -33.51
C ARG A 67 -9.86 5.59 -33.98
N ASN A 68 -8.66 5.06 -33.88
CA ASN A 68 -8.36 3.70 -34.30
C ASN A 68 -9.16 2.66 -33.49
N MET A 69 -9.18 2.78 -32.17
CA MET A 69 -9.94 1.86 -31.31
C MET A 69 -11.44 1.97 -31.56
N ARG A 70 -11.95 3.19 -31.77
CA ARG A 70 -13.36 3.43 -32.12
C ARG A 70 -13.73 2.68 -33.41
N ASP A 71 -12.93 2.82 -34.47
CA ASP A 71 -13.14 2.13 -35.73
C ASP A 71 -13.11 0.60 -35.57
N GLN A 72 -12.23 0.10 -34.73
CA GLN A 72 -12.15 -1.33 -34.41
C GLN A 72 -13.39 -1.82 -33.67
N ILE A 73 -13.91 -1.06 -32.68
CA ILE A 73 -15.14 -1.41 -31.96
C ILE A 73 -16.37 -1.35 -32.88
N ILE A 74 -16.45 -0.35 -33.76
CA ILE A 74 -17.51 -0.27 -34.77
C ILE A 74 -17.47 -1.48 -35.71
N ARG A 75 -16.26 -1.89 -36.14
CA ARG A 75 -16.08 -3.09 -36.99
C ARG A 75 -16.44 -4.38 -36.25
N LEU A 76 -16.26 -4.44 -34.93
CA LEU A 76 -16.71 -5.56 -34.11
C LEU A 76 -18.25 -5.67 -34.06
N GLY A 77 -18.97 -4.61 -34.44
CA GLY A 77 -20.41 -4.57 -34.45
C GLY A 77 -21.04 -4.35 -33.10
N SER A 78 -20.28 -3.93 -32.09
CA SER A 78 -20.81 -3.64 -30.77
C SER A 78 -21.73 -2.43 -30.77
N LEU A 79 -22.83 -2.54 -30.02
CA LEU A 79 -23.88 -1.55 -29.99
C LEU A 79 -23.63 -0.51 -28.89
N TYR A 80 -23.04 0.62 -29.27
CA TYR A 80 -22.81 1.76 -28.39
C TYR A 80 -23.46 3.03 -28.91
N GLU A 81 -23.87 3.90 -27.97
CA GLU A 81 -24.34 5.24 -28.28
C GLU A 81 -23.21 6.22 -28.47
N TRP A 82 -22.67 6.29 -29.67
CA TRP A 82 -21.51 7.12 -30.00
C TRP A 82 -21.77 8.63 -29.82
N ASP A 83 -23.00 9.08 -29.88
CA ASP A 83 -23.38 10.47 -29.63
C ASP A 83 -23.18 10.87 -28.15
N ARG A 84 -23.03 9.87 -27.27
CA ARG A 84 -22.75 10.03 -25.83
C ARG A 84 -21.35 9.60 -25.45
N GLU A 85 -20.45 9.55 -26.43
CA GLU A 85 -19.04 9.24 -26.22
C GLU A 85 -18.39 10.27 -25.30
N VAL A 86 -17.56 9.81 -24.36
CA VAL A 86 -16.83 10.66 -23.41
C VAL A 86 -15.35 10.32 -23.42
N ALA A 87 -14.50 11.30 -23.11
CA ALA A 87 -13.06 11.08 -22.99
C ALA A 87 -12.53 11.82 -21.76
N ALA A 88 -11.82 11.10 -20.87
CA ALA A 88 -11.34 11.66 -19.62
C ALA A 88 -10.45 12.90 -19.80
N HIS A 89 -9.71 13.00 -20.91
CA HIS A 89 -8.83 14.13 -21.23
C HIS A 89 -9.56 15.34 -21.84
N SER A 90 -10.85 15.22 -22.19
CA SER A 90 -11.60 16.34 -22.75
C SER A 90 -11.99 17.36 -21.68
N LYS A 91 -12.00 18.65 -22.05
CA LYS A 91 -12.37 19.75 -21.13
C LYS A 91 -13.77 19.58 -20.56
N ASP A 92 -14.69 19.04 -21.35
CA ASP A 92 -16.08 18.82 -20.95
C ASP A 92 -16.22 17.71 -19.92
N TYR A 93 -15.25 16.80 -19.85
CA TYR A 93 -15.21 15.72 -18.88
C TYR A 93 -14.38 16.08 -17.65
N TYR A 94 -13.11 16.46 -17.79
CA TYR A 94 -12.23 16.64 -16.63
C TYR A 94 -12.64 17.81 -15.72
N LYS A 95 -13.46 18.75 -16.20
CA LYS A 95 -14.05 19.78 -15.33
C LYS A 95 -14.80 19.17 -14.13
N TRP A 96 -15.38 17.98 -14.31
CA TRP A 96 -16.08 17.28 -13.24
C TRP A 96 -15.12 16.65 -12.24
N THR A 97 -13.99 16.12 -12.70
CA THR A 97 -12.90 15.67 -11.82
C THR A 97 -12.38 16.85 -10.99
N GLN A 98 -12.15 18.00 -11.61
CA GLN A 98 -11.76 19.22 -10.91
C GLN A 98 -12.82 19.68 -9.90
N TYR A 99 -14.09 19.62 -10.27
CA TYR A 99 -15.19 19.95 -9.37
C TYR A 99 -15.23 19.04 -8.13
N ILE A 100 -15.09 17.72 -8.32
CA ILE A 100 -15.03 16.76 -7.22
C ILE A 100 -13.82 17.06 -6.32
N PHE A 101 -12.64 17.28 -6.90
CA PHE A 101 -11.45 17.64 -6.14
C PHE A 101 -11.66 18.90 -5.28
N ILE A 102 -12.29 19.95 -5.85
CA ILE A 102 -12.59 21.18 -5.11
C ILE A 102 -13.55 20.89 -3.96
N LYS A 103 -14.53 19.98 -4.15
CA LYS A 103 -15.42 19.55 -3.07
C LYS A 103 -14.66 18.84 -1.95
N LEU A 104 -13.78 17.90 -2.30
CA LEU A 104 -12.91 17.22 -1.32
C LEU A 104 -12.03 18.22 -0.55
N TYR A 105 -11.42 19.16 -1.26
CA TYR A 105 -10.59 20.20 -0.64
C TYR A 105 -11.38 21.09 0.32
N LYS A 106 -12.57 21.57 -0.09
CA LYS A 106 -13.45 22.40 0.76
C LYS A 106 -13.93 21.66 2.00
N ASN A 107 -14.08 20.34 1.93
CA ASN A 107 -14.44 19.49 3.07
C ASN A 107 -13.22 19.00 3.86
N LYS A 108 -12.02 19.54 3.59
CA LYS A 108 -10.75 19.18 4.26
C LYS A 108 -10.35 17.70 4.09
N LEU A 109 -10.90 17.04 3.09
CA LEU A 109 -10.57 15.67 2.72
C LEU A 109 -9.36 15.58 1.77
N ALA A 110 -9.02 16.66 1.09
CA ALA A 110 -7.80 16.80 0.31
C ALA A 110 -6.87 17.82 0.95
N TYR A 111 -5.60 17.48 1.09
CA TYR A 111 -4.58 18.35 1.71
C TYR A 111 -3.21 18.12 1.09
N LYS A 112 -2.29 19.05 1.30
CA LYS A 112 -0.89 18.91 0.88
C LYS A 112 0.00 18.65 2.07
N LYS A 113 0.97 17.77 1.90
CA LYS A 113 2.10 17.61 2.83
C LYS A 113 3.35 17.16 2.09
N ASP A 114 4.50 17.42 2.70
CA ASP A 114 5.75 16.82 2.27
C ASP A 114 5.78 15.36 2.71
N ALA A 115 6.07 14.48 1.75
CA ALA A 115 6.14 13.04 2.01
C ALA A 115 7.20 12.40 1.13
N PRO A 116 7.85 11.33 1.61
CA PRO A 116 8.72 10.52 0.80
C PRO A 116 7.92 9.82 -0.30
N VAL A 117 8.42 9.86 -1.51
CA VAL A 117 7.86 9.17 -2.67
C VAL A 117 8.97 8.42 -3.40
N ASN A 118 8.64 7.30 -3.99
CA ASN A 118 9.56 6.59 -4.87
C ASN A 118 9.72 7.40 -6.17
N TRP A 119 10.92 7.77 -6.51
CA TRP A 119 11.23 8.58 -7.66
C TRP A 119 12.16 7.86 -8.62
N CYS A 120 11.79 7.82 -9.89
CA CYS A 120 12.67 7.33 -10.96
C CYS A 120 13.28 8.51 -11.72
N ASP A 121 14.60 8.66 -11.61
CA ASP A 121 15.31 9.74 -12.31
C ASP A 121 15.34 9.56 -13.84
N SER A 122 15.28 8.34 -14.32
CA SER A 122 15.21 8.04 -15.76
C SER A 122 13.84 8.38 -16.35
N CYS A 123 12.76 7.94 -15.70
CA CYS A 123 11.39 8.22 -16.14
C CYS A 123 10.88 9.61 -15.72
N LYS A 124 11.61 10.32 -14.84
CA LYS A 124 11.22 11.64 -14.28
C LYS A 124 9.83 11.64 -13.67
N THR A 125 9.50 10.59 -12.93
CA THR A 125 8.16 10.41 -12.36
C THR A 125 8.19 9.75 -10.99
N VAL A 126 7.12 9.98 -10.23
CA VAL A 126 6.81 9.25 -9.00
C VAL A 126 6.28 7.86 -9.36
N LEU A 127 6.68 6.87 -8.60
CA LEU A 127 6.26 5.48 -8.74
C LEU A 127 5.42 5.06 -7.54
N ALA A 128 4.38 4.27 -7.80
CA ALA A 128 3.69 3.52 -6.75
C ALA A 128 4.59 2.40 -6.21
N ASN A 129 4.30 1.89 -5.01
CA ASN A 129 5.12 0.84 -4.40
C ASN A 129 5.20 -0.41 -5.28
N GLU A 130 4.09 -0.77 -5.95
CA GLU A 130 4.00 -1.92 -6.86
C GLU A 130 4.84 -1.76 -8.14
N GLN A 131 5.30 -0.55 -8.42
CA GLN A 131 6.15 -0.21 -9.57
C GLN A 131 7.64 -0.21 -9.23
N VAL A 132 7.99 -0.58 -8.02
CA VAL A 132 9.38 -0.74 -7.56
C VAL A 132 9.63 -2.22 -7.35
N ILE A 133 10.43 -2.83 -8.21
CA ILE A 133 10.77 -4.25 -8.16
C ILE A 133 12.24 -4.37 -7.80
N GLU A 134 12.54 -4.96 -6.65
CA GLU A 134 13.91 -5.14 -6.14
C GLU A 134 14.73 -3.83 -6.12
N GLY A 135 14.07 -2.71 -5.80
CA GLY A 135 14.70 -1.38 -5.76
C GLY A 135 14.79 -0.69 -7.12
N ASN A 136 14.33 -1.32 -8.19
CA ASN A 136 14.38 -0.80 -9.55
C ASN A 136 12.98 -0.42 -10.08
N CYS A 137 12.95 0.51 -11.03
CA CYS A 137 11.74 0.92 -11.72
C CYS A 137 11.23 -0.20 -12.65
N ASP A 138 9.98 -0.61 -12.53
CA ASP A 138 9.31 -1.62 -13.34
C ASP A 138 9.34 -1.35 -14.87
N ARG A 139 9.61 -0.10 -15.26
CA ARG A 139 9.55 0.37 -16.65
C ARG A 139 10.91 0.49 -17.33
N CYS A 140 11.92 0.94 -16.61
CA CYS A 140 13.22 1.28 -17.20
C CYS A 140 14.40 0.61 -16.51
N ASP A 141 14.13 -0.18 -15.45
CA ASP A 141 15.13 -0.91 -14.65
C ASP A 141 16.20 -0.03 -13.99
N SER A 142 15.97 1.28 -13.92
CA SER A 142 16.84 2.21 -13.20
C SER A 142 16.58 2.15 -11.71
N ILE A 143 17.61 2.36 -10.90
CA ILE A 143 17.50 2.45 -9.43
C ILE A 143 16.49 3.54 -9.07
N VAL A 144 15.63 3.23 -8.10
CA VAL A 144 14.60 4.14 -7.58
C VAL A 144 15.12 4.79 -6.30
N ASP A 145 15.06 6.11 -6.25
CA ASP A 145 15.41 6.89 -5.08
C ASP A 145 14.17 7.35 -4.34
N GLN A 146 14.31 7.60 -3.02
CA GLN A 146 13.26 8.26 -2.25
C GLN A 146 13.49 9.78 -2.26
N LYS A 147 12.48 10.54 -2.66
CA LYS A 147 12.50 12.00 -2.61
C LYS A 147 11.33 12.55 -1.80
N ASN A 148 11.60 13.52 -0.94
CA ASN A 148 10.53 14.27 -0.28
C ASN A 148 9.95 15.28 -1.26
N LEU A 149 8.67 15.11 -1.60
CA LEU A 149 7.94 16.00 -2.47
C LEU A 149 6.66 16.48 -1.79
N ASN A 150 6.28 17.74 -2.07
CA ASN A 150 5.01 18.28 -1.62
C ASN A 150 3.88 17.71 -2.48
N GLN A 151 3.10 16.78 -1.92
CA GLN A 151 2.09 16.01 -2.62
C GLN A 151 0.68 16.26 -2.09
N TRP A 152 -0.32 16.02 -2.94
CA TRP A 152 -1.70 15.94 -2.54
C TRP A 152 -2.02 14.59 -1.91
N PHE A 153 -2.74 14.63 -0.81
CA PHE A 153 -3.24 13.47 -0.10
C PHE A 153 -4.76 13.55 0.05
N LEU A 154 -5.42 12.40 0.03
CA LEU A 154 -6.83 12.25 0.36
C LEU A 154 -6.95 11.50 1.68
N LYS A 155 -7.79 12.00 2.59
CA LYS A 155 -8.02 11.41 3.92
C LYS A 155 -9.00 10.23 3.84
N ILE A 156 -8.64 9.19 3.12
CA ILE A 156 -9.52 8.03 2.92
C ILE A 156 -9.76 7.25 4.22
N SER A 157 -8.80 7.28 5.15
CA SER A 157 -8.90 6.57 6.43
C SER A 157 -9.99 7.13 7.37
N GLU A 158 -10.44 8.37 7.17
CA GLU A 158 -11.57 8.92 7.93
C GLU A 158 -12.89 8.17 7.69
N TYR A 159 -13.00 7.43 6.59
CA TYR A 159 -14.18 6.64 6.24
C TYR A 159 -14.02 5.15 6.53
N SER A 160 -12.92 4.72 7.11
CA SER A 160 -12.61 3.28 7.29
C SER A 160 -13.68 2.57 8.10
N GLU A 161 -14.15 3.18 9.19
CA GLU A 161 -15.15 2.57 10.06
C GLU A 161 -16.54 2.55 9.41
N GLU A 162 -16.96 3.67 8.80
CA GLU A 162 -18.23 3.76 8.07
C GLU A 162 -18.26 2.77 6.89
N LEU A 163 -17.16 2.62 6.17
CA LEU A 163 -17.04 1.64 5.07
C LEU A 163 -17.14 0.21 5.58
N LEU A 164 -16.51 -0.11 6.70
CA LEU A 164 -16.56 -1.44 7.32
C LEU A 164 -17.97 -1.79 7.77
N GLU A 165 -18.64 -0.90 8.49
CA GLU A 165 -20.02 -1.07 8.94
C GLU A 165 -21.00 -1.17 7.76
N GLY A 166 -20.77 -0.37 6.71
CA GLY A 166 -21.57 -0.35 5.49
C GLY A 166 -21.59 -1.69 4.72
N LEU A 167 -20.57 -2.56 4.89
CA LEU A 167 -20.54 -3.89 4.27
C LEU A 167 -21.74 -4.76 4.69
N SER A 168 -22.26 -4.57 5.90
CA SER A 168 -23.44 -5.28 6.38
C SER A 168 -24.74 -4.85 5.68
N GLN A 169 -24.76 -3.65 5.09
CA GLN A 169 -25.94 -3.04 4.45
C GLN A 169 -26.07 -3.39 2.97
N ILE A 170 -25.00 -3.93 2.35
CA ILE A 170 -24.97 -4.31 0.92
C ILE A 170 -25.22 -5.80 0.74
N GLY A 171 -26.48 -6.23 1.00
CA GLY A 171 -26.87 -7.65 1.01
C GLY A 171 -26.63 -8.38 -0.31
N ASP A 172 -26.75 -7.70 -1.45
CA ASP A 172 -26.61 -8.30 -2.78
C ASP A 172 -25.17 -8.43 -3.29
N TRP A 173 -24.18 -7.98 -2.51
CA TRP A 173 -22.78 -8.14 -2.89
C TRP A 173 -22.29 -9.56 -2.61
N PRO A 174 -21.44 -10.14 -3.48
CA PRO A 174 -20.81 -11.43 -3.25
C PRO A 174 -20.01 -11.45 -1.94
N GLU A 175 -20.13 -12.51 -1.17
CA GLU A 175 -19.49 -12.62 0.16
C GLU A 175 -17.94 -12.56 0.07
N ASN A 176 -17.34 -13.12 -0.99
CA ASN A 176 -15.90 -13.03 -1.21
C ASN A 176 -15.44 -11.57 -1.43
N VAL A 177 -16.25 -10.74 -2.07
CA VAL A 177 -15.93 -9.31 -2.27
C VAL A 177 -16.03 -8.56 -0.95
N LYS A 178 -17.05 -8.82 -0.13
CA LYS A 178 -17.16 -8.23 1.22
C LYS A 178 -15.97 -8.62 2.09
N ALA A 179 -15.59 -9.90 2.08
CA ALA A 179 -14.43 -10.39 2.83
C ALA A 179 -13.12 -9.70 2.38
N MET A 180 -12.93 -9.53 1.07
CA MET A 180 -11.77 -8.79 0.54
C MET A 180 -11.74 -7.33 1.03
N GLN A 181 -12.90 -6.63 1.02
CA GLN A 181 -12.99 -5.25 1.53
C GLN A 181 -12.72 -5.17 3.03
N GLN A 182 -13.29 -6.08 3.80
CA GLN A 182 -13.09 -6.18 5.25
C GLN A 182 -11.61 -6.41 5.60
N ASN A 183 -10.97 -7.35 4.92
CA ASN A 183 -9.56 -7.65 5.11
C ASN A 183 -8.66 -6.47 4.70
N TRP A 184 -9.02 -5.75 3.63
CA TRP A 184 -8.28 -4.58 3.19
C TRP A 184 -8.36 -3.42 4.18
N ILE A 185 -9.56 -3.15 4.74
CA ILE A 185 -9.74 -2.11 5.78
C ILE A 185 -8.98 -2.50 7.05
N GLY A 186 -9.02 -3.78 7.43
CA GLY A 186 -8.14 -4.36 8.44
C GLY A 186 -8.28 -3.73 9.82
N LYS A 187 -9.52 -3.53 10.33
CA LYS A 187 -9.72 -3.04 11.70
C LYS A 187 -9.03 -3.99 12.69
N SER A 188 -8.13 -3.43 13.50
CA SER A 188 -7.48 -4.15 14.59
C SER A 188 -7.73 -3.43 15.92
N GLU A 189 -7.96 -4.20 16.97
CA GLU A 189 -8.10 -3.69 18.34
C GLU A 189 -6.94 -4.22 19.17
N GLY A 190 -6.39 -3.37 20.03
CA GLY A 190 -5.22 -3.73 20.82
C GLY A 190 -4.99 -2.77 21.99
N ALA A 191 -3.85 -2.94 22.62
CA ALA A 191 -3.38 -2.10 23.72
C ALA A 191 -2.12 -1.35 23.28
N GLU A 192 -2.03 -0.09 23.72
CA GLU A 192 -0.81 0.72 23.60
C GLU A 192 -0.24 0.95 24.99
N PHE A 193 1.06 0.85 25.12
CA PHE A 193 1.77 1.09 26.38
C PHE A 193 3.20 1.56 26.11
N SER A 194 3.76 2.30 27.09
CA SER A 194 5.13 2.81 27.00
C SER A 194 6.14 1.82 27.55
N MET A 195 7.28 1.73 26.89
CA MET A 195 8.47 0.99 27.36
C MET A 195 9.61 1.96 27.65
N ASN A 196 10.19 1.83 28.84
CA ASN A 196 11.30 2.66 29.28
C ASN A 196 12.65 2.00 28.92
N ILE A 197 13.58 2.81 28.40
CA ILE A 197 14.97 2.37 28.19
C ILE A 197 15.69 2.47 29.53
N GLU A 198 16.32 1.37 29.93
CA GLU A 198 17.03 1.26 31.19
C GLU A 198 18.10 2.34 31.32
N ASP A 199 18.27 2.87 32.57
CA ASP A 199 19.25 3.88 32.95
C ASP A 199 19.16 5.19 32.15
N THR A 200 17.97 5.48 31.56
CA THR A 200 17.71 6.73 30.83
C THR A 200 16.31 7.28 31.16
N GLU A 201 16.02 8.51 30.74
CA GLU A 201 14.67 9.10 30.76
C GLU A 201 13.91 8.84 29.45
N LEU A 202 14.47 8.03 28.53
CA LEU A 202 13.89 7.78 27.22
C LEU A 202 12.85 6.66 27.30
N SER A 203 11.79 6.83 26.54
CA SER A 203 10.72 5.83 26.37
C SER A 203 10.14 5.87 24.98
N PHE A 204 9.46 4.81 24.60
CA PHE A 204 8.72 4.73 23.35
C PHE A 204 7.43 3.90 23.55
N ASP A 205 6.44 4.17 22.72
CA ASP A 205 5.18 3.47 22.78
C ASP A 205 5.16 2.27 21.84
N VAL A 206 4.47 1.22 22.28
CA VAL A 206 4.27 -0.03 21.52
C VAL A 206 2.78 -0.33 21.45
N PHE A 207 2.30 -0.63 20.25
CA PHE A 207 0.94 -1.15 20.05
C PHE A 207 1.00 -2.66 19.81
N THR A 208 0.09 -3.39 20.48
CA THR A 208 -0.08 -4.83 20.25
C THR A 208 -1.54 -5.23 20.25
N THR A 209 -1.90 -6.13 19.33
CA THR A 209 -3.21 -6.81 19.33
C THR A 209 -3.25 -8.01 20.28
N ARG A 210 -2.10 -8.38 20.87
CA ARG A 210 -1.94 -9.54 21.75
C ARG A 210 -1.26 -9.15 23.08
N PRO A 211 -1.90 -8.29 23.91
CA PRO A 211 -1.33 -7.92 25.21
C PRO A 211 -1.15 -9.11 26.16
N ASP A 212 -1.90 -10.19 25.97
CA ASP A 212 -1.77 -11.44 26.72
C ASP A 212 -0.40 -12.11 26.55
N THR A 213 0.33 -11.85 25.46
CA THR A 213 1.64 -12.43 25.18
C THR A 213 2.82 -11.65 25.78
N LEU A 214 2.56 -10.54 26.47
CA LEU A 214 3.58 -9.64 27.02
C LEU A 214 4.57 -10.34 27.99
N PHE A 215 4.07 -11.36 28.70
CA PHE A 215 4.92 -12.17 29.61
C PHE A 215 5.97 -13.01 28.87
N GLY A 216 5.81 -13.21 27.55
CA GLY A 216 6.78 -13.91 26.70
C GLY A 216 7.65 -12.99 25.85
N MET A 217 7.62 -11.68 26.13
CA MET A 217 8.48 -10.72 25.45
C MET A 217 9.94 -10.95 25.86
N THR A 218 10.82 -11.15 24.87
CA THR A 218 12.25 -11.39 25.11
C THR A 218 13.16 -10.36 24.46
N PHE A 219 12.61 -9.51 23.58
CA PHE A 219 13.30 -8.34 23.04
C PHE A 219 12.28 -7.30 22.56
N ALA A 220 12.75 -6.08 22.30
CA ALA A 220 11.98 -5.02 21.68
C ALA A 220 12.66 -4.56 20.40
N VAL A 221 11.89 -4.04 19.45
CA VAL A 221 12.43 -3.64 18.16
C VAL A 221 11.87 -2.29 17.74
N LEU A 222 12.77 -1.39 17.32
CA LEU A 222 12.44 -0.13 16.65
C LEU A 222 12.59 -0.28 15.13
N SER A 223 11.76 0.43 14.40
CA SER A 223 11.97 0.60 12.95
C SER A 223 13.22 1.42 12.68
N PRO A 224 13.92 1.22 11.55
CA PRO A 224 15.11 2.02 11.19
C PRO A 224 14.82 3.53 11.01
N GLU A 225 13.56 3.92 10.88
CA GLU A 225 13.10 5.30 10.73
C GLU A 225 12.54 5.91 12.03
N HIS A 226 12.59 5.18 13.14
CA HIS A 226 11.98 5.64 14.39
C HIS A 226 12.69 6.90 14.92
N PRO A 227 11.94 7.97 15.32
CA PRO A 227 12.54 9.24 15.77
C PRO A 227 13.54 9.08 16.94
N LEU A 228 13.24 8.15 17.84
CA LEU A 228 14.08 7.88 19.02
C LEU A 228 15.52 7.44 18.67
N ILE A 229 15.78 7.00 17.45
CA ILE A 229 17.10 6.56 17.02
C ILE A 229 18.14 7.68 17.15
N GLU A 230 17.77 8.92 16.84
CA GLU A 230 18.67 10.07 16.98
C GLU A 230 19.13 10.27 18.43
N GLU A 231 18.28 9.93 19.40
CA GLU A 231 18.57 10.07 20.83
C GLU A 231 19.35 8.87 21.39
N ILE A 232 19.12 7.65 20.88
CA ILE A 232 19.80 6.45 21.38
C ILE A 232 21.17 6.22 20.72
N LEU A 233 21.40 6.72 19.50
CA LEU A 233 22.69 6.56 18.80
C LEU A 233 23.91 6.99 19.64
N PRO A 234 23.90 8.16 20.33
CA PRO A 234 25.04 8.62 21.11
C PRO A 234 25.36 7.76 22.35
N ILE A 235 24.33 7.06 22.87
CA ILE A 235 24.48 6.24 24.11
C ILE A 235 24.60 4.75 23.80
N SER A 236 24.38 4.36 22.53
CA SER A 236 24.52 2.97 22.07
C SER A 236 25.97 2.55 21.93
N SER A 237 26.29 1.32 22.35
CA SER A 237 27.63 0.74 22.20
C SER A 237 28.05 0.50 20.75
N ASN A 238 27.04 0.33 19.85
CA ASN A 238 27.24 -0.10 18.46
C ASN A 238 26.81 0.98 17.44
N SER A 239 26.97 2.26 17.76
CA SER A 239 26.46 3.40 16.95
C SER A 239 26.87 3.35 15.47
N THR A 240 28.08 2.92 15.15
CA THR A 240 28.58 2.80 13.77
C THR A 240 27.84 1.70 12.99
N GLU A 241 27.61 0.55 13.62
CA GLU A 241 26.89 -0.57 13.00
C GLU A 241 25.41 -0.24 12.82
N ILE A 242 24.82 0.45 13.79
CA ILE A 242 23.43 0.94 13.72
C ILE A 242 23.28 1.88 12.52
N GLN A 243 24.15 2.88 12.38
CA GLN A 243 24.06 3.84 11.27
C GLN A 243 24.19 3.13 9.92
N LYS A 244 25.14 2.22 9.79
CA LYS A 244 25.29 1.41 8.56
C LYS A 244 24.03 0.60 8.26
N TYR A 245 23.46 -0.05 9.27
CA TYR A 245 22.24 -0.84 9.11
C TYR A 245 21.06 0.00 8.65
N ILE A 246 20.88 1.19 9.23
CA ILE A 246 19.83 2.15 8.84
C ILE A 246 20.00 2.56 7.37
N ASP A 247 21.21 2.89 6.94
CA ASP A 247 21.51 3.29 5.58
C ASP A 247 21.23 2.16 4.57
N ASP A 248 21.47 0.91 4.95
CA ASP A 248 21.17 -0.26 4.14
C ASP A 248 19.66 -0.59 4.14
N ALA A 249 18.97 -0.40 5.27
CA ALA A 249 17.52 -0.58 5.36
C ALA A 249 16.74 0.44 4.51
N LYS A 250 17.21 1.69 4.44
CA LYS A 250 16.62 2.75 3.58
C LYS A 250 16.60 2.42 2.09
N LYS A 251 17.49 1.54 1.63
CA LYS A 251 17.56 1.09 0.23
C LYS A 251 16.49 0.06 -0.13
N LYS A 252 15.86 -0.57 0.88
CA LYS A 252 14.83 -1.60 0.69
C LYS A 252 13.44 -0.96 0.68
N SER A 253 12.58 -1.40 -0.22
CA SER A 253 11.16 -1.01 -0.22
C SER A 253 10.41 -1.61 0.98
N GLU A 254 9.33 -0.97 1.43
CA GLU A 254 8.46 -1.53 2.49
C GLU A 254 7.95 -2.92 2.12
N PHE A 255 7.59 -3.14 0.85
CA PHE A 255 7.13 -4.44 0.36
C PHE A 255 8.19 -5.53 0.52
N GLU A 256 9.45 -5.22 0.21
CA GLU A 256 10.57 -6.15 0.42
C GLU A 256 10.79 -6.47 1.90
N ARG A 257 10.64 -5.47 2.77
CA ARG A 257 10.78 -5.60 4.21
C ARG A 257 9.67 -6.45 4.83
N MET A 258 8.43 -6.36 4.28
CA MET A 258 7.28 -7.15 4.73
C MET A 258 7.30 -8.60 4.26
N SER A 259 8.10 -8.96 3.27
CA SER A 259 8.10 -10.31 2.70
C SER A 259 8.40 -11.39 3.77
N LEU A 260 7.48 -12.33 3.94
CA LEU A 260 7.62 -13.45 4.87
C LEU A 260 8.73 -14.43 4.47
N THR A 261 9.10 -14.46 3.19
CA THR A 261 10.10 -15.37 2.65
C THR A 261 11.54 -14.87 2.79
N LYS A 262 11.74 -13.58 3.10
CA LYS A 262 13.07 -13.02 3.31
C LYS A 262 13.54 -13.23 4.75
N GLU A 263 14.82 -13.49 4.88
CA GLU A 263 15.51 -13.59 6.16
C GLU A 263 15.39 -12.28 6.95
N LYS A 264 14.97 -12.36 8.21
CA LYS A 264 14.86 -11.20 9.09
C LYS A 264 16.23 -10.76 9.56
N THR A 265 16.50 -9.44 9.45
CA THR A 265 17.78 -8.85 9.85
C THR A 265 17.56 -7.71 10.85
N GLY A 266 18.55 -7.47 11.69
CA GLY A 266 18.56 -6.38 12.66
C GLY A 266 19.94 -6.15 13.23
N VAL A 267 20.07 -5.08 14.01
CA VAL A 267 21.27 -4.72 14.76
C VAL A 267 20.92 -4.51 16.23
N ASP A 268 21.71 -5.07 17.11
CA ASP A 268 21.60 -4.85 18.56
C ASP A 268 22.08 -3.43 18.91
N THR A 269 21.30 -2.70 19.69
CA THR A 269 21.68 -1.35 20.16
C THR A 269 22.64 -1.38 21.34
N GLY A 270 22.75 -2.52 22.03
CA GLY A 270 23.44 -2.65 23.32
C GLY A 270 22.69 -2.02 24.49
N LEU A 271 21.44 -1.55 24.25
CA LEU A 271 20.55 -1.01 25.27
C LEU A 271 19.49 -2.04 25.67
N PHE A 272 18.90 -1.84 26.85
CA PHE A 272 17.84 -2.68 27.37
C PHE A 272 16.58 -1.87 27.63
N VAL A 273 15.44 -2.51 27.51
CA VAL A 273 14.13 -1.95 27.91
C VAL A 273 13.51 -2.80 29.01
N ILE A 274 12.69 -2.18 29.81
CA ILE A 274 12.02 -2.84 30.92
C ILE A 274 10.65 -3.32 30.47
N ASN A 275 10.41 -4.61 30.57
CA ASN A 275 9.09 -5.19 30.34
C ASN A 275 8.12 -4.69 31.42
N PRO A 276 7.04 -3.96 31.07
CA PRO A 276 6.19 -3.27 32.05
C PRO A 276 5.36 -4.21 32.93
N VAL A 277 5.19 -5.48 32.55
CA VAL A 277 4.35 -6.43 33.33
C VAL A 277 5.15 -7.28 34.33
N ASN A 278 6.43 -7.55 34.07
CA ASN A 278 7.22 -8.43 34.95
C ASN A 278 8.55 -7.81 35.39
N GLY A 279 8.88 -6.60 34.91
CA GLY A 279 10.12 -5.88 35.26
C GLY A 279 11.40 -6.48 34.68
N GLN A 280 11.33 -7.47 33.81
CA GLN A 280 12.48 -8.06 33.18
C GLN A 280 13.12 -7.10 32.18
N LYS A 281 14.46 -7.14 32.13
CA LYS A 281 15.26 -6.44 31.13
C LYS A 281 15.34 -7.28 29.87
N VAL A 282 15.01 -6.67 28.74
CA VAL A 282 15.09 -7.29 27.42
C VAL A 282 15.87 -6.40 26.47
N SER A 283 16.60 -6.99 25.52
CA SER A 283 17.44 -6.24 24.59
C SER A 283 16.61 -5.39 23.63
N LEU A 284 17.13 -4.20 23.27
CA LEU A 284 16.56 -3.30 22.28
C LEU A 284 17.30 -3.45 20.95
N TRP A 285 16.56 -3.75 19.90
CA TRP A 285 17.05 -3.95 18.55
C TRP A 285 16.50 -2.92 17.58
N ILE A 286 17.17 -2.74 16.45
CA ILE A 286 16.64 -2.04 15.27
C ILE A 286 16.56 -3.08 14.16
N ALA A 287 15.37 -3.22 13.54
CA ALA A 287 15.18 -4.22 12.49
C ALA A 287 14.23 -3.73 11.38
N ASP A 288 14.55 -4.14 10.17
CA ASP A 288 13.85 -3.68 8.96
C ASP A 288 12.47 -4.30 8.74
N TYR A 289 12.12 -5.36 9.46
CA TYR A 289 10.77 -5.94 9.39
C TYR A 289 9.71 -5.16 10.21
N VAL A 290 10.15 -4.17 11.02
CA VAL A 290 9.28 -3.21 11.70
C VAL A 290 9.14 -1.95 10.85
N LEU A 291 7.92 -1.53 10.58
CA LEU A 291 7.62 -0.38 9.73
C LEU A 291 7.16 0.81 10.57
N ILE A 292 7.69 2.00 10.25
CA ILE A 292 7.33 3.25 10.95
C ILE A 292 5.86 3.62 10.79
N ASN A 293 5.22 3.22 9.69
CA ASN A 293 3.82 3.53 9.37
C ASN A 293 2.83 2.53 9.97
N TYR A 294 3.29 1.50 10.68
CA TYR A 294 2.45 0.53 11.35
C TYR A 294 2.56 0.65 12.87
N GLY A 295 1.42 0.93 13.54
CA GLY A 295 1.40 1.21 14.96
C GLY A 295 2.25 2.42 15.32
N THR A 296 3.15 2.25 16.27
CA THR A 296 4.06 3.29 16.77
C THR A 296 5.43 3.28 16.09
N GLY A 297 5.68 2.37 15.14
CA GLY A 297 7.03 2.14 14.58
C GLY A 297 7.95 1.35 15.52
N ALA A 298 7.39 0.77 16.59
CA ALA A 298 8.07 -0.08 17.56
C ALA A 298 7.22 -1.31 17.89
N ILE A 299 7.84 -2.41 18.21
CA ILE A 299 7.15 -3.64 18.63
C ILE A 299 7.75 -4.23 19.90
N MET A 300 6.91 -4.88 20.70
CA MET A 300 7.32 -5.91 21.62
C MET A 300 7.48 -7.22 20.85
N ALA A 301 8.61 -7.87 20.95
CA ALA A 301 8.85 -9.12 20.25
C ALA A 301 8.55 -10.32 21.15
N VAL A 302 7.69 -11.21 20.65
CA VAL A 302 7.19 -12.38 21.40
C VAL A 302 7.43 -13.67 20.59
N PRO A 303 8.65 -14.16 20.52
CA PRO A 303 9.04 -15.25 19.63
C PRO A 303 8.31 -16.58 19.89
N GLY A 304 7.71 -16.75 21.06
CA GLY A 304 6.84 -17.89 21.34
C GLY A 304 5.47 -17.82 20.67
N HIS A 305 5.09 -16.65 20.07
CA HIS A 305 3.73 -16.37 19.57
C HIS A 305 3.66 -15.62 18.26
N ASP A 306 4.79 -15.17 17.68
CA ASP A 306 4.88 -14.54 16.34
C ASP A 306 6.01 -15.21 15.54
N GLN A 307 5.70 -15.59 14.29
CA GLN A 307 6.66 -16.30 13.44
C GLN A 307 7.85 -15.43 13.04
N ARG A 308 7.66 -14.13 12.81
CA ARG A 308 8.75 -13.21 12.43
C ARG A 308 9.71 -13.03 13.58
N ASP A 309 9.18 -12.87 14.79
CA ASP A 309 9.98 -12.77 16.02
C ASP A 309 10.68 -14.08 16.32
N TYR A 310 10.03 -15.24 16.04
CA TYR A 310 10.65 -16.54 16.20
C TYR A 310 11.85 -16.73 15.26
N ASP A 311 11.70 -16.39 13.98
CA ASP A 311 12.77 -16.52 13.01
C ASP A 311 13.94 -15.59 13.36
N PHE A 312 13.66 -14.37 13.82
CA PHE A 312 14.62 -13.42 14.32
C PHE A 312 15.35 -13.93 15.56
N ALA A 313 14.61 -14.38 16.57
CA ALA A 313 15.17 -14.90 17.81
C ALA A 313 16.07 -16.12 17.59
N LYS A 314 15.68 -17.03 16.68
CA LYS A 314 16.51 -18.17 16.28
C LYS A 314 17.80 -17.76 15.64
N LYS A 315 17.80 -16.75 14.79
CA LYS A 315 18.99 -16.26 14.11
C LYS A 315 20.00 -15.61 15.06
N TYR A 316 19.48 -14.83 16.01
CA TYR A 316 20.32 -14.05 16.93
C TYR A 316 20.46 -14.71 18.31
N GLU A 317 20.05 -15.97 18.44
CA GLU A 317 20.17 -16.77 19.67
C GLU A 317 19.49 -16.13 20.88
N ILE A 318 18.37 -15.40 20.65
CA ILE A 318 17.56 -14.80 21.71
C ILE A 318 16.63 -15.87 22.30
N GLU A 319 16.40 -15.79 23.59
CA GLU A 319 15.53 -16.71 24.32
C GLU A 319 14.09 -16.68 23.77
N ILE A 320 13.44 -17.85 23.74
CA ILE A 320 12.05 -18.02 23.31
C ILE A 320 11.22 -18.50 24.49
N ILE A 321 10.29 -17.65 24.94
CA ILE A 321 9.44 -17.89 26.10
C ILE A 321 7.98 -18.03 25.63
N GLN A 322 7.31 -19.10 26.05
CA GLN A 322 5.89 -19.28 25.84
C GLN A 322 5.14 -18.54 26.95
N ALA A 323 4.37 -17.49 26.60
CA ALA A 323 3.60 -16.69 27.54
C ALA A 323 2.23 -17.29 27.85
N VAL A 324 1.55 -17.82 26.82
CA VAL A 324 0.19 -18.37 26.93
C VAL A 324 0.11 -19.75 26.34
N SER A 325 -0.70 -20.60 26.93
CA SER A 325 -0.97 -21.94 26.43
C SER A 325 -2.30 -21.95 25.70
N TYR A 326 -2.29 -22.26 24.41
CA TYR A 326 -3.50 -22.46 23.62
C TYR A 326 -3.79 -23.96 23.53
N THR A 327 -5.06 -24.33 23.70
CA THR A 327 -5.52 -25.69 23.47
C THR A 327 -5.50 -26.08 21.98
N HIS A 328 -5.40 -25.09 21.10
CA HIS A 328 -5.23 -25.26 19.66
C HIS A 328 -4.15 -24.32 19.14
N LEU A 329 -2.97 -24.86 18.89
CA LEU A 329 -1.88 -24.22 18.12
C LEU A 329 -2.22 -24.25 16.63
N THR A 330 -3.25 -23.51 16.26
CA THR A 330 -3.37 -22.99 14.91
C THR A 330 -3.28 -21.48 15.06
N LEU A 331 -2.09 -20.94 14.82
CA LEU A 331 -1.99 -19.54 14.44
C LEU A 331 -3.03 -19.33 13.35
N PRO A 332 -3.91 -18.34 13.44
CA PRO A 332 -4.68 -17.95 12.28
C PRO A 332 -3.69 -17.37 11.28
N THR A 333 -3.11 -18.22 10.45
CA THR A 333 -2.43 -17.84 9.22
C THR A 333 -3.49 -17.42 8.22
N THR A 334 -4.21 -16.36 8.51
CA THR A 334 -4.98 -15.60 7.54
C THR A 334 -4.25 -14.33 7.24
N PHE A 335 -3.10 -14.47 6.61
CA PHE A 335 -2.63 -13.46 5.71
C PHE A 335 -3.07 -13.87 4.31
N GLY A 336 -4.32 -13.52 3.97
CA GLY A 336 -4.72 -13.43 2.59
C GLY A 336 -3.89 -12.33 1.95
N VAL A 337 -3.24 -12.68 0.87
CA VAL A 337 -2.54 -11.85 -0.10
C VAL A 337 -3.45 -10.73 -0.59
#